data_a4bc397547f930a2730433d890caae92
#
_entry.id   a4bc397547f930a2730433d890caae92
#
_cell.length_a   1.000
_cell.length_b   1.000
_cell.length_c   1.000
_cell.angle_alpha   90.00
_cell.angle_beta   90.00
_cell.angle_gamma   90.00
#
_symmetry.space_group_name_H-M   'P 1'
#
loop_
_entity.id
_entity.type
_entity.pdbx_description
1 polymer ?
#
loop_
_entity_poly.entity_id
_entity_poly.type
_entity_poly.pdbx_seq_one_letter_code
_entity_poly.pdbx_strand_id
1 'polypeptide(L)'
;LKALALTPVDIPTHASQGHQLRVADLQHQQLDGMLVASPGNPTGTMIDKPSLAALADFAQSRDIGFISDEIYHGIEYDKKAVTALEVTDRAYVINSFSKYFSMTGWRIGWLVVPEDHLRSVERLAQNMFICPPHVSQVAALAALDCVDELEANRAVYAENRRLMLEELPKAGFHRIAPPDGAFYIYADVSDLT
;
A
#
# COMPACT_ATOMS: atom_id res chain seq x y z
N LEU A 1 5.79 -13.14 7.58
CA LEU A 1 4.92 -14.32 7.60
C LEU A 1 5.65 -15.53 8.18
N LYS A 2 6.79 -15.95 7.62
CA LYS A 2 7.54 -17.13 8.11
C LYS A 2 7.92 -17.06 9.61
N ALA A 3 8.27 -15.89 10.12
CA ALA A 3 8.57 -15.67 11.55
C ALA A 3 7.36 -15.93 12.47
N LEU A 4 6.14 -15.94 11.93
CA LEU A 4 4.90 -16.25 12.64
C LEU A 4 4.38 -17.66 12.29
N ALA A 5 5.24 -18.51 11.71
CA ALA A 5 4.89 -19.86 11.23
C ALA A 5 3.73 -19.87 10.19
N LEU A 6 3.55 -18.76 9.46
CA LEU A 6 2.60 -18.68 8.36
C LEU A 6 3.25 -19.11 7.04
N THR A 7 2.51 -19.79 6.20
CA THR A 7 2.95 -20.19 4.86
C THR A 7 2.57 -19.09 3.86
N PRO A 8 3.54 -18.38 3.23
CA PRO A 8 3.23 -17.42 2.19
C PRO A 8 2.79 -18.13 0.91
N VAL A 9 1.74 -17.61 0.28
CA VAL A 9 1.29 -17.99 -1.06
C VAL A 9 1.51 -16.77 -1.95
N ASP A 10 2.48 -16.84 -2.85
CA ASP A 10 2.79 -15.77 -3.78
C ASP A 10 1.88 -15.87 -5.00
N ILE A 11 1.13 -14.79 -5.30
CA ILE A 11 0.25 -14.72 -6.47
C ILE A 11 0.97 -13.85 -7.52
N PRO A 12 1.41 -14.45 -8.65
CA PRO A 12 2.08 -13.69 -9.69
C PRO A 12 1.11 -12.71 -10.37
N THR A 13 1.59 -11.49 -10.60
CA THR A 13 0.87 -10.45 -11.33
C THR A 13 1.69 -9.99 -12.55
N HIS A 14 1.04 -9.45 -13.57
CA HIS A 14 1.69 -9.12 -14.84
C HIS A 14 1.58 -7.63 -15.18
N ALA A 15 2.64 -7.08 -15.80
CA ALA A 15 2.69 -5.68 -16.24
C ALA A 15 1.55 -5.33 -17.21
N SER A 16 1.16 -6.26 -18.10
CA SER A 16 0.03 -6.08 -19.02
C SER A 16 -1.33 -5.86 -18.33
N GLN A 17 -1.40 -6.14 -17.03
CA GLN A 17 -2.58 -5.95 -16.17
C GLN A 17 -2.32 -4.87 -15.10
N GLY A 18 -1.28 -4.06 -15.27
CA GLY A 18 -0.87 -3.06 -14.27
C GLY A 18 -0.48 -3.68 -12.93
N HIS A 19 0.00 -4.94 -12.92
CA HIS A 19 0.31 -5.70 -11.70
C HIS A 19 -0.86 -5.79 -10.69
N GLN A 20 -2.11 -5.69 -11.18
CA GLN A 20 -3.29 -5.76 -10.31
C GLN A 20 -3.69 -7.20 -10.04
N LEU A 21 -3.89 -7.51 -8.75
CA LEU A 21 -4.48 -8.78 -8.30
C LEU A 21 -5.96 -8.82 -8.67
N ARG A 22 -6.43 -9.97 -9.15
CA ARG A 22 -7.83 -10.20 -9.51
C ARG A 22 -8.40 -11.36 -8.72
N VAL A 23 -9.70 -11.35 -8.46
CA VAL A 23 -10.39 -12.47 -7.81
C VAL A 23 -10.20 -13.79 -8.57
N ALA A 24 -10.12 -13.75 -9.92
CA ALA A 24 -9.85 -14.93 -10.73
C ALA A 24 -8.52 -15.64 -10.38
N ASP A 25 -7.50 -14.87 -9.99
CA ASP A 25 -6.18 -15.38 -9.62
C ASP A 25 -6.20 -16.12 -8.26
N LEU A 26 -7.25 -15.89 -7.46
CA LEU A 26 -7.41 -16.41 -6.10
C LEU A 26 -8.37 -17.60 -6.01
N GLN A 27 -9.16 -17.89 -7.05
CA GLN A 27 -10.29 -18.84 -6.97
C GLN A 27 -9.89 -20.24 -6.52
N HIS A 28 -8.68 -20.70 -6.86
CA HIS A 28 -8.17 -22.04 -6.54
C HIS A 28 -7.22 -22.05 -5.35
N GLN A 29 -7.02 -20.90 -4.70
CA GLN A 29 -6.14 -20.80 -3.54
C GLN A 29 -6.91 -21.05 -2.25
N GLN A 30 -6.26 -21.75 -1.31
CA GLN A 30 -6.72 -21.85 0.07
C GLN A 30 -5.95 -20.82 0.88
N LEU A 31 -6.64 -19.81 1.38
CA LEU A 31 -6.04 -18.66 2.06
C LEU A 31 -6.76 -18.41 3.38
N ASP A 32 -6.00 -18.18 4.44
CA ASP A 32 -6.50 -17.69 5.73
C ASP A 32 -6.41 -16.17 5.82
N GLY A 33 -5.52 -15.56 5.03
CA GLY A 33 -5.33 -14.12 4.98
C GLY A 33 -4.86 -13.66 3.61
N MET A 34 -5.26 -12.45 3.23
CA MET A 34 -4.85 -11.77 2.02
C MET A 34 -4.29 -10.39 2.37
N LEU A 35 -3.10 -10.07 1.85
CA LEU A 35 -2.49 -8.76 1.97
C LEU A 35 -2.31 -8.15 0.58
N VAL A 36 -2.87 -6.95 0.38
CA VAL A 36 -2.68 -6.16 -0.82
C VAL A 36 -2.09 -4.80 -0.47
N ALA A 37 -1.31 -4.22 -1.39
CA ALA A 37 -0.77 -2.88 -1.24
C ALA A 37 -1.23 -1.99 -2.41
N SER A 38 -1.78 -0.81 -2.09
CA SER A 38 -2.26 0.14 -3.10
C SER A 38 -2.12 1.58 -2.58
N PRO A 39 -1.21 2.38 -3.19
CA PRO A 39 -0.23 2.08 -4.23
C PRO A 39 0.77 0.99 -3.85
N GLY A 40 1.10 0.12 -4.80
CA GLY A 40 1.96 -1.04 -4.57
C GLY A 40 3.46 -0.72 -4.53
N ASN A 41 4.20 -1.41 -3.69
CA ASN A 41 5.65 -1.45 -3.71
C ASN A 41 6.09 -2.82 -4.26
N PRO A 42 6.81 -2.90 -5.38
CA PRO A 42 7.56 -1.83 -6.07
C PRO A 42 6.86 -1.24 -7.30
N THR A 43 5.65 -1.62 -7.63
CA THR A 43 5.03 -1.31 -8.93
C THR A 43 4.49 0.12 -9.05
N GLY A 44 4.13 0.75 -7.93
CA GLY A 44 3.48 2.07 -7.91
C GLY A 44 2.05 2.08 -8.46
N THR A 45 1.52 0.95 -8.91
CA THR A 45 0.17 0.85 -9.46
C THR A 45 -0.89 0.78 -8.36
N MET A 46 -2.11 1.24 -8.65
CA MET A 46 -3.20 1.29 -7.68
C MET A 46 -4.37 0.40 -8.10
N ILE A 47 -4.99 -0.23 -7.10
CA ILE A 47 -6.23 -1.01 -7.26
C ILE A 47 -7.40 -0.02 -7.37
N ASP A 48 -8.24 -0.16 -8.39
CA ASP A 48 -9.44 0.65 -8.52
C ASP A 48 -10.57 0.19 -7.58
N LYS A 49 -11.55 1.06 -7.35
CA LYS A 49 -12.62 0.78 -6.39
C LYS A 49 -13.44 -0.48 -6.70
N PRO A 50 -13.84 -0.75 -7.96
CA PRO A 50 -14.54 -1.99 -8.27
C PRO A 50 -13.70 -3.25 -7.99
N SER A 51 -12.41 -3.23 -8.32
CA SER A 51 -11.49 -4.35 -8.08
C SER A 51 -11.25 -4.56 -6.58
N LEU A 52 -11.08 -3.46 -5.82
CA LEU A 52 -10.90 -3.51 -4.37
C LEU A 52 -12.16 -4.05 -3.67
N ALA A 53 -13.35 -3.62 -4.09
CA ALA A 53 -14.61 -4.14 -3.60
C ALA A 53 -14.75 -5.64 -3.88
N ALA A 54 -14.43 -6.08 -5.10
CA ALA A 54 -14.49 -7.50 -5.45
C ALA A 54 -13.52 -8.37 -4.62
N LEU A 55 -12.32 -7.85 -4.31
CA LEU A 55 -11.37 -8.53 -3.42
C LEU A 55 -11.88 -8.59 -1.97
N ALA A 56 -12.49 -7.51 -1.48
CA ALA A 56 -13.09 -7.45 -0.15
C ALA A 56 -14.26 -8.45 -0.01
N ASP A 57 -15.17 -8.48 -1.00
CA ASP A 57 -16.29 -9.42 -1.04
C ASP A 57 -15.81 -10.88 -1.12
N PHE A 58 -14.76 -11.14 -1.91
CA PHE A 58 -14.15 -12.46 -1.99
C PHE A 58 -13.58 -12.89 -0.63
N ALA A 59 -12.85 -12.00 0.05
CA ALA A 59 -12.29 -12.28 1.36
C ALA A 59 -13.40 -12.55 2.39
N GLN A 60 -14.42 -11.70 2.44
CA GLN A 60 -15.54 -11.85 3.35
C GLN A 60 -16.35 -13.13 3.12
N SER A 61 -16.61 -13.48 1.85
CA SER A 61 -17.39 -14.69 1.51
C SER A 61 -16.69 -16.01 1.87
N ARG A 62 -15.38 -15.96 2.10
CA ARG A 62 -14.54 -17.13 2.43
C ARG A 62 -13.92 -17.08 3.83
N ASP A 63 -14.30 -16.11 4.64
CA ASP A 63 -13.73 -15.86 5.97
C ASP A 63 -12.19 -15.68 5.95
N ILE A 64 -11.69 -14.98 4.93
CA ILE A 64 -10.27 -14.66 4.74
C ILE A 64 -9.99 -13.31 5.40
N GLY A 65 -8.98 -13.23 6.26
CA GLY A 65 -8.52 -11.98 6.85
C GLY A 65 -8.00 -11.03 5.75
N PHE A 66 -8.53 -9.79 5.65
CA PHE A 66 -8.16 -8.85 4.61
C PHE A 66 -7.31 -7.71 5.15
N ILE A 67 -6.07 -7.59 4.69
CA ILE A 67 -5.12 -6.54 5.06
C ILE A 67 -4.87 -5.64 3.85
N SER A 68 -5.13 -4.35 3.99
CA SER A 68 -4.84 -3.31 3.01
C SER A 68 -3.66 -2.46 3.49
N ASP A 69 -2.54 -2.57 2.80
CA ASP A 69 -1.38 -1.70 3.03
C ASP A 69 -1.53 -0.43 2.18
N GLU A 70 -1.87 0.66 2.86
CA GLU A 70 -2.16 1.98 2.27
C GLU A 70 -1.07 3.01 2.59
N ILE A 71 0.13 2.53 2.91
CA ILE A 71 1.24 3.38 3.39
C ILE A 71 1.61 4.51 2.42
N TYR A 72 1.29 4.37 1.12
CA TYR A 72 1.59 5.36 0.09
C TYR A 72 0.41 6.29 -0.23
N HIS A 73 -0.72 6.22 0.47
CA HIS A 73 -1.80 7.19 0.33
C HIS A 73 -1.27 8.60 0.59
N GLY A 74 -1.71 9.56 -0.26
CA GLY A 74 -1.17 10.92 -0.33
C GLY A 74 -0.08 11.09 -1.40
N ILE A 75 0.69 10.05 -1.76
CA ILE A 75 1.64 10.08 -2.87
C ILE A 75 0.97 9.45 -4.10
N GLU A 76 0.08 10.21 -4.69
CA GLU A 76 -0.70 9.84 -5.88
C GLU A 76 -0.55 10.94 -6.91
N TYR A 77 -0.75 10.61 -8.19
CA TYR A 77 -0.51 11.55 -9.28
C TYR A 77 -1.80 11.90 -10.04
N ASP A 78 -2.19 11.08 -11.01
CA ASP A 78 -3.29 11.42 -11.93
C ASP A 78 -4.67 11.04 -11.38
N LYS A 79 -4.74 10.16 -10.39
CA LYS A 79 -5.98 9.70 -9.74
C LYS A 79 -5.76 9.51 -8.24
N LYS A 80 -6.84 9.44 -7.47
CA LYS A 80 -6.79 9.20 -6.04
C LYS A 80 -6.80 7.71 -5.73
N ALA A 81 -6.01 7.29 -4.73
CA ALA A 81 -6.10 5.95 -4.16
C ALA A 81 -7.46 5.76 -3.46
N VAL A 82 -7.92 4.53 -3.45
CA VAL A 82 -9.16 4.13 -2.77
C VAL A 82 -8.76 3.38 -1.51
N THR A 83 -9.24 3.81 -0.36
CA THR A 83 -9.06 3.06 0.88
C THR A 83 -10.01 1.87 0.95
N ALA A 84 -9.55 0.76 1.53
CA ALA A 84 -10.41 -0.40 1.78
C ALA A 84 -11.62 -0.06 2.65
N LEU A 85 -11.55 0.98 3.47
CA LEU A 85 -12.66 1.46 4.30
C LEU A 85 -13.84 2.03 3.49
N GLU A 86 -13.66 2.34 2.20
CA GLU A 86 -14.75 2.74 1.32
C GLU A 86 -15.59 1.56 0.82
N VAL A 87 -15.10 0.35 0.97
CA VAL A 87 -15.71 -0.87 0.40
C VAL A 87 -16.02 -1.94 1.45
N THR A 88 -15.38 -1.90 2.62
CA THR A 88 -15.63 -2.88 3.70
C THR A 88 -15.25 -2.31 5.07
N ASP A 89 -15.94 -2.76 6.11
CA ASP A 89 -15.59 -2.52 7.52
C ASP A 89 -14.80 -3.69 8.15
N ARG A 90 -14.48 -4.71 7.35
CA ARG A 90 -13.77 -5.92 7.79
C ARG A 90 -12.28 -5.94 7.44
N ALA A 91 -11.76 -4.87 6.85
CA ALA A 91 -10.35 -4.76 6.51
C ALA A 91 -9.51 -4.30 7.71
N TYR A 92 -8.27 -4.79 7.76
CA TYR A 92 -7.19 -4.20 8.53
C TYR A 92 -6.45 -3.22 7.61
N VAL A 93 -6.57 -1.92 7.88
CA VAL A 93 -5.92 -0.89 7.06
C VAL A 93 -4.68 -0.36 7.74
N ILE A 94 -3.54 -0.51 7.07
CA ILE A 94 -2.24 -0.07 7.58
C ILE A 94 -1.85 1.22 6.87
N ASN A 95 -1.49 2.24 7.64
CA ASN A 95 -0.96 3.48 7.10
C ASN A 95 0.17 4.02 7.99
N SER A 96 0.89 5.05 7.53
CA SER A 96 2.09 5.50 8.23
C SER A 96 2.43 6.95 7.90
N PHE A 97 3.06 7.62 8.86
CA PHE A 97 3.70 8.92 8.65
C PHE A 97 5.03 8.82 7.86
N SER A 98 5.51 7.62 7.56
CA SER A 98 6.82 7.41 6.93
C SER A 98 6.93 7.93 5.51
N LYS A 99 5.84 7.99 4.72
CA LYS A 99 5.89 8.24 3.27
C LYS A 99 5.39 9.64 2.93
N TYR A 100 4.10 9.86 2.79
CA TYR A 100 3.54 11.17 2.48
C TYR A 100 4.02 12.26 3.44
N PHE A 101 4.02 11.98 4.73
CA PHE A 101 4.48 12.92 5.77
C PHE A 101 6.00 13.03 5.91
N SER A 102 6.80 12.33 5.10
CA SER A 102 8.28 12.39 5.13
C SER A 102 8.92 12.06 6.49
N MET A 103 8.24 11.28 7.33
CA MET A 103 8.61 10.98 8.72
C MET A 103 9.15 9.56 8.92
N THR A 104 9.91 9.02 7.97
CA THR A 104 10.38 7.61 8.01
C THR A 104 11.15 7.29 9.31
N GLY A 105 12.02 8.19 9.78
CA GLY A 105 12.85 7.99 10.97
C GLY A 105 12.09 8.07 12.30
N TRP A 106 10.86 8.62 12.30
CA TRP A 106 10.05 8.83 13.49
C TRP A 106 9.32 7.57 13.97
N ARG A 107 9.26 6.54 13.16
CA ARG A 107 8.68 5.23 13.49
C ARG A 107 7.25 5.30 14.03
N ILE A 108 6.36 6.01 13.32
CA ILE A 108 4.96 6.16 13.71
C ILE A 108 4.03 5.90 12.53
N GLY A 109 2.88 5.31 12.81
CA GLY A 109 1.81 5.00 11.88
C GLY A 109 0.54 4.64 12.62
N TRP A 110 -0.48 4.19 11.90
CA TRP A 110 -1.74 3.77 12.48
C TRP A 110 -2.29 2.52 11.78
N LEU A 111 -3.12 1.82 12.50
CA LEU A 111 -3.85 0.66 12.03
C LEU A 111 -5.33 0.86 12.33
N VAL A 112 -6.17 0.78 11.30
CA VAL A 112 -7.62 0.67 11.46
C VAL A 112 -7.98 -0.81 11.43
N VAL A 113 -8.80 -1.25 12.36
CA VAL A 113 -9.17 -2.66 12.54
C VAL A 113 -10.69 -2.81 12.66
N PRO A 114 -11.26 -3.98 12.32
CA PRO A 114 -12.65 -4.29 12.63
C PRO A 114 -12.93 -4.10 14.12
N GLU A 115 -14.09 -3.55 14.46
CA GLU A 115 -14.43 -3.15 15.84
C GLU A 115 -14.34 -4.31 16.84
N ASP A 116 -14.79 -5.48 16.44
CA ASP A 116 -14.75 -6.71 17.26
C ASP A 116 -13.33 -7.24 17.50
N HIS A 117 -12.35 -6.80 16.71
CA HIS A 117 -10.92 -7.15 16.87
C HIS A 117 -10.12 -6.10 17.64
N LEU A 118 -10.66 -4.91 17.89
CA LEU A 118 -9.95 -3.78 18.49
C LEU A 118 -9.27 -4.17 19.81
N ARG A 119 -9.99 -4.84 20.70
CA ARG A 119 -9.44 -5.22 22.01
C ARG A 119 -8.30 -6.23 21.92
N SER A 120 -8.36 -7.14 20.96
CA SER A 120 -7.29 -8.14 20.73
C SER A 120 -6.03 -7.48 20.19
N VAL A 121 -6.18 -6.55 19.26
CA VAL A 121 -5.07 -5.78 18.67
C VAL A 121 -4.44 -4.84 19.73
N GLU A 122 -5.25 -4.16 20.55
CA GLU A 122 -4.73 -3.36 21.67
C GLU A 122 -3.86 -4.18 22.63
N ARG A 123 -4.33 -5.37 23.02
CA ARG A 123 -3.55 -6.27 23.91
C ARG A 123 -2.23 -6.69 23.24
N LEU A 124 -2.27 -7.00 21.96
CA LEU A 124 -1.08 -7.38 21.21
C LEU A 124 -0.08 -6.21 21.16
N ALA A 125 -0.54 -5.02 20.80
CA ALA A 125 0.28 -3.82 20.72
C ALA A 125 0.88 -3.47 22.10
N GLN A 126 0.10 -3.52 23.16
CA GLN A 126 0.52 -3.25 24.52
C GLN A 126 1.65 -4.18 24.99
N ASN A 127 1.64 -5.45 24.56
CA ASN A 127 2.66 -6.42 24.95
C ASN A 127 3.87 -6.41 24.02
N MET A 128 3.74 -6.00 22.75
CA MET A 128 4.84 -5.99 21.79
C MET A 128 5.70 -4.74 21.87
N PHE A 129 5.13 -3.57 22.06
CA PHE A 129 5.86 -2.29 22.02
C PHE A 129 5.28 -1.17 22.90
N ILE A 130 4.19 -1.40 23.62
CA ILE A 130 3.51 -0.49 24.55
C ILE A 130 2.86 0.68 23.79
N CYS A 131 3.67 1.64 23.32
CA CYS A 131 3.22 2.80 22.53
C CYS A 131 4.39 3.36 21.70
N PRO A 132 4.11 4.16 20.66
CA PRO A 132 5.15 4.92 19.98
C PRO A 132 5.82 5.95 20.91
N PRO A 133 7.06 6.37 20.61
CA PRO A 133 7.73 7.44 21.37
C PRO A 133 6.90 8.71 21.42
N HIS A 134 6.82 9.35 22.58
CA HIS A 134 6.00 10.57 22.78
C HIS A 134 6.36 11.69 21.79
N VAL A 135 7.66 11.91 21.56
CA VAL A 135 8.15 12.94 20.63
C VAL A 135 7.64 12.67 19.20
N SER A 136 7.57 11.40 18.78
CA SER A 136 7.05 11.02 17.47
C SER A 136 5.55 11.31 17.36
N GLN A 137 4.77 11.09 18.42
CA GLN A 137 3.34 11.38 18.43
C GLN A 137 3.09 12.90 18.33
N VAL A 138 3.84 13.73 19.07
CA VAL A 138 3.75 15.18 18.99
C VAL A 138 4.13 15.70 17.61
N ALA A 139 5.22 15.16 17.03
CA ALA A 139 5.64 15.53 15.68
C ALA A 139 4.60 15.12 14.62
N ALA A 140 4.01 13.93 14.75
CA ALA A 140 2.97 13.45 13.85
C ALA A 140 1.71 14.33 13.90
N LEU A 141 1.31 14.76 15.10
CA LEU A 141 0.20 15.70 15.27
C LEU A 141 0.45 17.02 14.53
N ALA A 142 1.65 17.58 14.69
CA ALA A 142 2.04 18.82 13.99
C ALA A 142 2.12 18.64 12.47
N ALA A 143 2.54 17.46 11.99
CA ALA A 143 2.65 17.18 10.57
C ALA A 143 1.30 17.16 9.83
N LEU A 144 0.19 16.95 10.53
CA LEU A 144 -1.16 17.03 9.94
C LEU A 144 -1.52 18.44 9.46
N ASP A 145 -0.88 19.47 10.03
CA ASP A 145 -1.10 20.88 9.67
C ASP A 145 -0.12 21.38 8.59
N CYS A 146 0.86 20.55 8.17
CA CYS A 146 1.92 20.92 7.20
C CYS A 146 1.53 20.57 5.75
N VAL A 147 0.27 20.79 5.36
CA VAL A 147 -0.25 20.34 4.05
C VAL A 147 0.52 20.94 2.88
N ASP A 148 0.85 22.23 2.95
CA ASP A 148 1.54 22.94 1.85
C ASP A 148 2.93 22.36 1.59
N GLU A 149 3.69 22.05 2.64
CA GLU A 149 5.01 21.42 2.55
C GLU A 149 4.92 19.98 2.02
N LEU A 150 3.90 19.24 2.44
CA LEU A 150 3.68 17.87 2.00
C LEU A 150 3.31 17.82 0.52
N GLU A 151 2.44 18.71 0.06
CA GLU A 151 2.08 18.83 -1.35
C GLU A 151 3.25 19.33 -2.21
N ALA A 152 4.11 20.20 -1.70
CA ALA A 152 5.35 20.58 -2.37
C ALA A 152 6.28 19.38 -2.57
N ASN A 153 6.44 18.53 -1.55
CA ASN A 153 7.21 17.29 -1.67
C ASN A 153 6.58 16.31 -2.68
N ARG A 154 5.25 16.17 -2.67
CA ARG A 154 4.53 15.34 -3.66
C ARG A 154 4.75 15.86 -5.08
N ALA A 155 4.78 17.18 -5.29
CA ALA A 155 5.04 17.77 -6.59
C ALA A 155 6.45 17.43 -7.12
N VAL A 156 7.45 17.34 -6.25
CA VAL A 156 8.80 16.86 -6.62
C VAL A 156 8.75 15.40 -7.10
N TYR A 157 8.02 14.53 -6.40
CA TYR A 157 7.86 13.14 -6.84
C TYR A 157 7.12 13.05 -8.20
N ALA A 158 6.10 13.87 -8.40
CA ALA A 158 5.38 13.92 -9.68
C ALA A 158 6.28 14.32 -10.84
N GLU A 159 7.14 15.34 -10.65
CA GLU A 159 8.11 15.75 -11.66
C GLU A 159 9.18 14.68 -11.91
N ASN A 160 9.70 14.07 -10.85
CA ASN A 160 10.66 12.95 -10.99
C ASN A 160 10.02 11.78 -11.76
N ARG A 161 8.75 11.43 -11.48
CA ARG A 161 8.00 10.43 -12.23
C ARG A 161 7.93 10.78 -13.71
N ARG A 162 7.54 12.02 -14.02
CA ARG A 162 7.43 12.51 -15.40
C ARG A 162 8.75 12.35 -16.14
N LEU A 163 9.84 12.84 -15.55
CA LEU A 163 11.19 12.74 -16.12
C LEU A 163 11.62 11.29 -16.34
N MET A 164 11.41 10.42 -15.36
CA MET A 164 11.77 9.01 -15.47
C MET A 164 10.98 8.29 -16.56
N LEU A 165 9.67 8.53 -16.68
CA LEU A 165 8.85 7.94 -17.74
C LEU A 165 9.22 8.44 -19.14
N GLU A 166 9.76 9.65 -19.24
CA GLU A 166 10.27 10.22 -20.51
C GLU A 166 11.66 9.69 -20.87
N GLU A 167 12.58 9.58 -19.90
CA GLU A 167 13.99 9.31 -20.15
C GLU A 167 14.34 7.80 -20.17
N LEU A 168 13.68 6.99 -19.34
CA LEU A 168 13.99 5.56 -19.27
C LEU A 168 13.79 4.82 -20.62
N PRO A 169 12.74 5.09 -21.42
CA PRO A 169 12.63 4.50 -22.76
C PRO A 169 13.78 4.87 -23.68
N LYS A 170 14.31 6.09 -23.59
CA LYS A 170 15.48 6.54 -24.37
C LYS A 170 16.75 5.80 -23.96
N ALA A 171 16.81 5.34 -22.69
CA ALA A 171 17.92 4.53 -22.17
C ALA A 171 17.73 3.02 -22.40
N GLY A 172 16.66 2.60 -23.11
CA GLY A 172 16.42 1.19 -23.46
C GLY A 172 15.42 0.45 -22.53
N PHE A 173 14.85 1.12 -21.53
CA PHE A 173 13.85 0.52 -20.63
C PHE A 173 12.44 0.75 -21.17
N HIS A 174 11.96 -0.13 -22.04
CA HIS A 174 10.68 0.06 -22.73
C HIS A 174 9.48 -0.60 -22.02
N ARG A 175 9.75 -1.56 -21.12
CA ARG A 175 8.71 -2.37 -20.47
C ARG A 175 8.44 -1.87 -19.06
N ILE A 176 7.74 -0.75 -18.98
CA ILE A 176 7.40 -0.06 -17.73
C ILE A 176 5.89 -0.01 -17.59
N ALA A 177 5.35 -0.47 -16.46
CA ALA A 177 3.99 -0.13 -16.07
C ALA A 177 4.02 1.25 -15.41
N PRO A 178 3.38 2.29 -15.99
CA PRO A 178 3.39 3.62 -15.40
C PRO A 178 2.80 3.59 -13.99
N PRO A 179 3.54 4.09 -12.97
CA PRO A 179 3.01 4.08 -11.61
C PRO A 179 1.91 5.14 -11.44
N ASP A 180 0.87 4.80 -10.72
CA ASP A 180 -0.23 5.70 -10.34
C ASP A 180 0.11 6.52 -9.09
N GLY A 181 0.98 5.95 -8.23
CA GLY A 181 1.40 6.53 -6.95
C GLY A 181 2.74 5.99 -6.46
N ALA A 182 3.05 6.24 -5.18
CA ALA A 182 4.35 5.98 -4.57
C ALA A 182 5.49 6.76 -5.28
N PHE A 183 6.74 6.31 -5.15
CA PHE A 183 7.91 6.95 -5.76
C PHE A 183 8.83 5.93 -6.43
N TYR A 184 8.24 4.89 -7.02
CA TYR A 184 8.93 3.82 -7.71
C TYR A 184 8.66 3.86 -9.21
N ILE A 185 9.67 3.43 -9.99
CA ILE A 185 9.48 2.98 -11.36
C ILE A 185 9.90 1.50 -11.40
N TYR A 186 9.00 0.64 -11.85
CA TYR A 186 9.23 -0.79 -11.98
C TYR A 186 9.33 -1.17 -13.46
N ALA A 187 10.52 -1.56 -13.88
CA ALA A 187 10.82 -1.90 -15.26
C ALA A 187 11.21 -3.38 -15.38
N ASP A 188 10.67 -4.04 -16.39
CA ASP A 188 11.14 -5.37 -16.80
C ASP A 188 12.39 -5.22 -17.67
N VAL A 189 13.49 -5.82 -17.22
CA VAL A 189 14.81 -5.76 -17.85
C VAL A 189 15.18 -7.06 -18.58
N SER A 190 14.25 -7.98 -18.76
CA SER A 190 14.53 -9.28 -19.40
C SER A 190 15.04 -9.19 -20.83
N ASP A 191 14.77 -8.07 -21.52
CA ASP A 191 15.27 -7.83 -22.86
C ASP A 191 16.71 -7.26 -22.88
N LEU A 192 17.28 -6.95 -21.71
CA LEU A 192 18.63 -6.34 -21.57
C LEU A 192 19.69 -7.35 -21.09
N THR A 193 19.31 -8.60 -20.84
CA THR A 193 20.17 -9.66 -20.29
C THR A 193 20.40 -10.78 -21.26
#